data_ab712b8ce6e4144ff34caff605320d58
#
_entry.id   ab712b8ce6e4144ff34caff605320d58
#
_cell.length_a   1.000
_cell.length_b   1.000
_cell.length_c   1.000
_cell.angle_alpha   90.00
_cell.angle_beta   90.00
_cell.angle_gamma   90.00
#
_symmetry.space_group_name_H-M   'P 1'
#
loop_
_entity.id
_entity.type
_entity.pdbx_description
1 polymer ?
#
loop_
_entity_poly.entity_id
_entity_poly.type
_entity_poly.pdbx_seq_one_letter_code
_entity_poly.pdbx_strand_id
1 'polypeptide(L)'
;MRKARNFFFFLLSILWLPACGQKTFDEKMESLYRNTVPVIQADKLKDKLTKEEIYLLDTRAPEEFGVSHIAGAHLIDFDNFKISMAREIPKDAEVVVYCSVGYRSERIGEELLAAGYQHVSNLYGGIFNWKNQGNTIINKNNQPTDSVHTYNKNWSQWLYNGIKVYE
;
A
#
# COMPACT_ATOMS: atom_id res chain seq x y z
N MET A 1 -5.48 -78.70 -4.34
CA MET A 1 -5.27 -77.67 -5.37
C MET A 1 -5.57 -76.35 -4.70
N ARG A 2 -4.52 -75.58 -4.27
CA ARG A 2 -4.65 -74.27 -3.66
C ARG A 2 -4.45 -73.23 -4.74
N LYS A 3 -5.50 -72.39 -4.99
CA LYS A 3 -5.43 -71.23 -5.90
C LYS A 3 -4.73 -70.08 -5.16
N ALA A 4 -3.58 -69.67 -5.67
CA ALA A 4 -2.90 -68.45 -5.25
C ALA A 4 -3.67 -67.24 -5.78
N ARG A 5 -4.03 -66.34 -4.91
CA ARG A 5 -4.73 -65.08 -5.22
C ARG A 5 -3.67 -63.97 -5.22
N ASN A 6 -3.24 -63.58 -6.42
CA ASN A 6 -2.32 -62.47 -6.60
C ASN A 6 -3.02 -61.16 -6.21
N PHE A 7 -2.58 -60.48 -5.13
CA PHE A 7 -2.93 -59.13 -4.77
C PHE A 7 -2.00 -58.16 -5.51
N PHE A 8 -2.55 -57.48 -6.50
CA PHE A 8 -1.86 -56.38 -7.16
C PHE A 8 -2.01 -55.14 -6.27
N PHE A 9 -0.93 -54.71 -5.60
CA PHE A 9 -0.87 -53.42 -4.92
C PHE A 9 -0.64 -52.36 -5.99
N PHE A 10 -1.70 -51.56 -6.29
CA PHE A 10 -1.55 -50.33 -7.02
C PHE A 10 -0.96 -49.25 -6.09
N LEU A 11 0.33 -48.98 -6.22
CA LEU A 11 0.98 -47.81 -5.59
C LEU A 11 0.49 -46.55 -6.32
N LEU A 12 -0.50 -45.86 -5.71
CA LEU A 12 -0.87 -44.53 -6.14
C LEU A 12 0.25 -43.57 -5.72
N SER A 13 1.17 -43.26 -6.64
CA SER A 13 2.13 -42.18 -6.46
C SER A 13 1.37 -40.86 -6.54
N ILE A 14 1.09 -40.26 -5.38
CA ILE A 14 0.59 -38.87 -5.29
C ILE A 14 1.74 -37.96 -5.75
N LEU A 15 1.68 -37.50 -7.00
CA LEU A 15 2.51 -36.39 -7.49
C LEU A 15 2.17 -35.13 -6.70
N TRP A 16 2.98 -34.79 -5.73
CA TRP A 16 2.99 -33.48 -5.11
C TRP A 16 3.50 -32.47 -6.14
N LEU A 17 2.60 -31.85 -6.89
CA LEU A 17 2.92 -30.65 -7.66
C LEU A 17 3.12 -29.52 -6.63
N PRO A 18 4.27 -28.84 -6.63
CA PRO A 18 4.40 -27.63 -5.83
C PRO A 18 3.35 -26.64 -6.35
N ALA A 19 2.35 -26.33 -5.52
CA ALA A 19 1.47 -25.22 -5.77
C ALA A 19 2.36 -23.96 -5.83
N CYS A 20 2.54 -23.39 -7.02
CA CYS A 20 3.18 -22.10 -7.19
C CYS A 20 2.23 -21.08 -6.56
N GLY A 21 2.34 -20.90 -5.24
CA GLY A 21 1.47 -20.05 -4.45
C GLY A 21 1.60 -18.61 -4.94
N GLN A 22 0.48 -17.99 -5.29
CA GLN A 22 0.42 -16.55 -5.52
C GLN A 22 0.86 -15.87 -4.22
N LYS A 23 1.80 -14.90 -4.31
CA LYS A 23 2.26 -14.14 -3.14
C LYS A 23 1.06 -13.51 -2.43
N THR A 24 1.09 -13.52 -1.11
CA THR A 24 0.13 -12.77 -0.30
C THR A 24 0.40 -11.27 -0.43
N PHE A 25 -0.57 -10.45 0.01
CA PHE A 25 -0.37 -8.99 0.06
C PHE A 25 0.86 -8.63 0.88
N ASP A 26 1.01 -9.22 2.06
CA ASP A 26 2.13 -8.92 2.98
C ASP A 26 3.48 -9.34 2.38
N GLU A 27 3.60 -10.54 1.83
CA GLU A 27 4.81 -10.99 1.12
C GLU A 27 5.17 -10.05 -0.05
N LYS A 28 4.15 -9.52 -0.73
CA LYS A 28 4.38 -8.54 -1.79
C LYS A 28 4.88 -7.22 -1.22
N MET A 29 4.28 -6.69 -0.14
CA MET A 29 4.72 -5.45 0.50
C MET A 29 6.14 -5.58 1.04
N GLU A 30 6.47 -6.65 1.75
CA GLU A 30 7.82 -6.95 2.23
C GLU A 30 8.86 -6.97 1.10
N SER A 31 8.49 -7.50 -0.07
CA SER A 31 9.38 -7.53 -1.23
C SER A 31 9.65 -6.16 -1.87
N LEU A 32 8.85 -5.14 -1.54
CA LEU A 32 8.95 -3.78 -2.10
C LEU A 32 9.73 -2.82 -1.21
N TYR A 33 9.63 -3.00 0.11
CA TYR A 33 10.17 -2.06 1.08
C TYR A 33 11.66 -2.29 1.33
N ARG A 34 12.37 -1.18 1.57
CA ARG A 34 13.75 -1.17 2.09
C ARG A 34 13.77 -1.16 3.60
N ASN A 35 12.62 -0.90 4.24
CA ASN A 35 12.47 -0.73 5.69
C ASN A 35 13.36 0.39 6.27
N THR A 36 13.56 1.45 5.49
CA THR A 36 14.37 2.61 5.86
C THR A 36 13.56 3.73 6.51
N VAL A 37 12.22 3.69 6.33
CA VAL A 37 11.27 4.63 6.93
C VAL A 37 10.36 3.84 7.88
N PRO A 38 10.13 4.30 9.12
CA PRO A 38 9.17 3.67 10.02
C PRO A 38 7.80 3.48 9.37
N VAL A 39 7.16 2.34 9.64
CA VAL A 39 5.86 2.01 9.06
C VAL A 39 4.75 2.30 10.05
N ILE A 40 3.65 2.92 9.58
CA ILE A 40 2.41 3.10 10.34
C ILE A 40 1.29 2.27 9.73
N GLN A 41 0.53 1.56 10.57
CA GLN A 41 -0.64 0.78 10.15
C GLN A 41 -1.87 1.68 9.97
N ALA A 42 -2.82 1.27 9.11
CA ALA A 42 -3.98 2.08 8.76
C ALA A 42 -4.89 2.40 9.97
N ASP A 43 -5.06 1.46 10.90
CA ASP A 43 -5.81 1.67 12.14
C ASP A 43 -5.17 2.76 13.02
N LYS A 44 -3.84 2.75 13.15
CA LYS A 44 -3.09 3.74 13.90
C LYS A 44 -3.13 5.12 13.24
N LEU A 45 -3.00 5.18 11.92
CA LEU A 45 -3.15 6.44 11.19
C LEU A 45 -4.55 7.01 11.38
N LYS A 46 -5.59 6.18 11.24
CA LYS A 46 -6.98 6.60 11.44
C LYS A 46 -7.20 7.21 12.83
N ASP A 47 -6.67 6.57 13.87
CA ASP A 47 -6.75 7.08 15.25
C ASP A 47 -6.02 8.42 15.39
N LYS A 48 -4.82 8.55 14.83
CA LYS A 48 -4.03 9.78 14.88
C LYS A 48 -4.73 10.93 14.14
N LEU A 49 -5.27 10.71 12.96
CA LEU A 49 -5.98 11.74 12.17
C LEU A 49 -7.16 12.37 12.90
N THR A 50 -7.71 11.73 13.94
CA THR A 50 -8.79 12.27 14.76
C THR A 50 -8.33 13.03 15.99
N LYS A 51 -7.06 12.91 16.39
CA LYS A 51 -6.54 13.38 17.68
C LYS A 51 -5.36 14.33 17.57
N GLU A 52 -4.65 14.28 16.46
CA GLU A 52 -3.36 14.93 16.28
C GLU A 52 -3.34 15.70 14.96
N GLU A 53 -2.53 16.75 14.89
CA GLU A 53 -2.21 17.41 13.63
C GLU A 53 -1.16 16.59 12.89
N ILE A 54 -1.52 16.07 11.71
CA ILE A 54 -0.65 15.25 10.88
C ILE A 54 -0.55 15.86 9.48
N TYR A 55 0.66 15.98 8.99
CA TYR A 55 0.91 16.27 7.57
C TYR A 55 0.87 14.97 6.78
N LEU A 56 -0.29 14.70 6.19
CA LEU A 56 -0.52 13.52 5.36
C LEU A 56 -0.18 13.82 3.90
N LEU A 57 0.82 13.12 3.35
CA LEU A 57 1.37 13.42 2.03
C LEU A 57 1.11 12.25 1.07
N ASP A 58 0.36 12.50 0.00
CA ASP A 58 0.15 11.57 -1.09
C ASP A 58 1.24 11.75 -2.15
N THR A 59 2.04 10.72 -2.34
CA THR A 59 3.18 10.76 -3.27
C THR A 59 2.85 10.15 -4.64
N ARG A 60 1.57 9.98 -4.95
CA ARG A 60 1.12 9.47 -6.26
C ARG A 60 1.08 10.61 -7.29
N ALA A 61 0.85 10.22 -8.55
CA ALA A 61 0.63 11.18 -9.63
C ALA A 61 -0.68 11.98 -9.43
N PRO A 62 -0.79 13.21 -10.01
CA PRO A 62 -1.99 14.02 -9.92
C PRO A 62 -3.27 13.32 -10.40
N GLU A 63 -3.18 12.48 -11.43
CA GLU A 63 -4.29 11.70 -11.97
C GLU A 63 -4.79 10.67 -10.95
N GLU A 64 -3.88 9.98 -10.25
CA GLU A 64 -4.21 9.02 -9.20
C GLU A 64 -4.90 9.73 -8.02
N PHE A 65 -4.35 10.87 -7.60
CA PHE A 65 -4.91 11.70 -6.54
C PHE A 65 -6.29 12.25 -6.89
N GLY A 66 -6.48 12.66 -8.15
CA GLY A 66 -7.75 13.19 -8.66
C GLY A 66 -8.88 12.16 -8.66
N VAL A 67 -8.58 10.87 -8.85
CA VAL A 67 -9.57 9.80 -8.73
C VAL A 67 -10.02 9.66 -7.28
N SER A 68 -9.07 9.53 -6.36
CA SER A 68 -9.35 9.51 -4.91
C SER A 68 -8.08 9.64 -4.08
N HIS A 69 -8.24 10.14 -2.84
CA HIS A 69 -7.17 10.26 -1.84
C HIS A 69 -7.75 10.12 -0.42
N ILE A 70 -6.88 9.97 0.56
CA ILE A 70 -7.26 9.98 1.99
C ILE A 70 -7.59 11.43 2.36
N ALA A 71 -8.69 11.65 3.06
CA ALA A 71 -9.11 13.00 3.46
C ALA A 71 -8.02 13.75 4.22
N GLY A 72 -7.78 15.01 3.88
CA GLY A 72 -6.71 15.82 4.46
C GLY A 72 -5.33 15.60 3.85
N ALA A 73 -5.18 14.73 2.87
CA ALA A 73 -3.90 14.52 2.21
C ALA A 73 -3.52 15.68 1.27
N HIS A 74 -2.23 16.01 1.26
CA HIS A 74 -1.62 16.95 0.32
C HIS A 74 -0.83 16.17 -0.74
N LEU A 75 -1.04 16.51 -2.01
CA LEU A 75 -0.32 15.89 -3.12
C LEU A 75 1.14 16.36 -3.15
N ILE A 76 2.06 15.40 -3.19
CA ILE A 76 3.51 15.61 -3.35
C ILE A 76 4.04 14.76 -4.50
N ASP A 77 3.57 14.86 -5.66
CA ASP A 77 3.93 14.08 -6.85
C ASP A 77 5.38 13.53 -6.85
N PHE A 78 5.50 12.19 -6.81
CA PHE A 78 6.77 11.46 -6.70
C PHE A 78 7.77 11.83 -7.81
N ASP A 79 7.30 11.92 -9.05
CA ASP A 79 8.16 12.14 -10.21
C ASP A 79 8.69 13.59 -10.30
N ASN A 80 7.99 14.52 -9.66
CA ASN A 80 8.35 15.94 -9.62
C ASN A 80 8.75 16.42 -8.20
N PHE A 81 8.95 15.50 -7.27
CA PHE A 81 9.27 15.84 -5.89
C PHE A 81 10.55 16.69 -5.78
N LYS A 82 10.44 17.71 -4.96
CA LYS A 82 11.59 18.51 -4.49
C LYS A 82 11.37 18.77 -3.01
N ILE A 83 12.42 18.66 -2.21
CA ILE A 83 12.34 18.86 -0.76
C ILE A 83 11.77 20.24 -0.38
N SER A 84 11.91 21.23 -1.24
CA SER A 84 11.31 22.57 -1.06
C SER A 84 9.78 22.56 -1.04
N MET A 85 9.13 21.52 -1.56
CA MET A 85 7.66 21.37 -1.50
C MET A 85 7.18 21.11 -0.06
N ALA A 86 8.05 20.57 0.79
CA ALA A 86 7.75 20.33 2.20
C ALA A 86 8.23 21.46 3.14
N ARG A 87 8.76 22.58 2.63
CA ARG A 87 9.41 23.63 3.43
C ARG A 87 8.51 24.27 4.50
N GLU A 88 7.20 24.29 4.28
CA GLU A 88 6.22 24.87 5.22
C GLU A 88 5.87 23.88 6.36
N ILE A 89 6.30 22.62 6.27
CA ILE A 89 6.08 21.61 7.31
C ILE A 89 7.16 21.78 8.38
N PRO A 90 6.81 21.94 9.66
CA PRO A 90 7.79 21.97 10.76
C PRO A 90 8.59 20.68 10.81
N LYS A 91 9.88 20.79 11.15
CA LYS A 91 10.78 19.61 11.17
C LYS A 91 10.45 18.59 12.27
N ASP A 92 9.77 19.02 13.30
CA ASP A 92 9.29 18.22 14.44
C ASP A 92 7.82 17.78 14.29
N ALA A 93 7.17 18.13 13.16
CA ALA A 93 5.80 17.71 12.90
C ALA A 93 5.71 16.21 12.59
N GLU A 94 4.56 15.61 12.92
CA GLU A 94 4.19 14.25 12.49
C GLU A 94 3.87 14.25 10.98
N VAL A 95 4.66 13.55 10.21
CA VAL A 95 4.50 13.42 8.75
C VAL A 95 4.22 11.96 8.41
N VAL A 96 3.12 11.72 7.69
CA VAL A 96 2.82 10.41 7.14
C VAL A 96 2.80 10.50 5.62
N VAL A 97 3.63 9.70 4.97
CA VAL A 97 3.67 9.59 3.51
C VAL A 97 2.96 8.33 3.05
N TYR A 98 2.28 8.39 1.91
CA TYR A 98 1.69 7.20 1.28
C TYR A 98 1.69 7.31 -0.25
N CYS A 99 1.65 6.15 -0.91
CA CYS A 99 1.32 6.02 -2.33
C CYS A 99 0.28 4.91 -2.53
N SER A 100 0.28 4.23 -3.67
CA SER A 100 -0.63 3.10 -3.92
C SER A 100 -0.38 1.93 -2.96
N VAL A 101 0.90 1.55 -2.75
CA VAL A 101 1.32 0.37 -1.96
C VAL A 101 2.50 0.64 -1.00
N GLY A 102 2.98 1.88 -0.88
CA GLY A 102 4.06 2.24 0.05
C GLY A 102 5.46 2.28 -0.56
N TYR A 103 5.67 1.91 -1.83
CA TYR A 103 6.98 1.90 -2.48
C TYR A 103 7.54 3.30 -2.78
N ARG A 104 6.78 4.14 -3.50
CA ARG A 104 7.18 5.51 -3.85
C ARG A 104 7.29 6.38 -2.60
N SER A 105 6.34 6.23 -1.70
CA SER A 105 6.30 7.00 -0.45
C SER A 105 7.46 6.69 0.49
N GLU A 106 7.97 5.47 0.53
CA GLU A 106 9.17 5.18 1.31
C GLU A 106 10.37 6.00 0.81
N ARG A 107 10.54 6.16 -0.52
CA ARG A 107 11.64 6.97 -1.10
C ARG A 107 11.51 8.45 -0.74
N ILE A 108 10.30 9.00 -0.79
CA ILE A 108 10.04 10.38 -0.33
C ILE A 108 10.30 10.50 1.18
N GLY A 109 9.90 9.50 1.96
CA GLY A 109 10.18 9.47 3.40
C GLY A 109 11.68 9.46 3.72
N GLU A 110 12.49 8.72 2.94
CA GLU A 110 13.96 8.74 3.03
C GLU A 110 14.51 10.17 2.82
N GLU A 111 14.02 10.88 1.78
CA GLU A 111 14.45 12.25 1.50
C GLU A 111 14.03 13.23 2.58
N LEU A 112 12.82 13.09 3.14
CA LEU A 112 12.34 13.91 4.25
C LEU A 112 13.21 13.70 5.50
N LEU A 113 13.49 12.44 5.88
CA LEU A 113 14.36 12.11 7.00
C LEU A 113 15.79 12.69 6.81
N ALA A 114 16.35 12.54 5.60
CA ALA A 114 17.66 13.10 5.27
C ALA A 114 17.68 14.63 5.31
N ALA A 115 16.53 15.28 5.07
CA ALA A 115 16.36 16.72 5.19
C ALA A 115 16.06 17.20 6.60
N GLY A 116 16.06 16.30 7.60
CA GLY A 116 15.94 16.63 9.03
C GLY A 116 14.52 16.66 9.58
N TYR A 117 13.52 16.10 8.87
CA TYR A 117 12.20 15.83 9.46
C TYR A 117 12.33 14.67 10.45
N GLN A 118 11.84 14.86 11.68
CA GLN A 118 12.14 13.94 12.80
C GLN A 118 11.14 12.78 12.90
N HIS A 119 9.88 13.02 12.52
CA HIS A 119 8.77 12.08 12.71
C HIS A 119 8.10 11.76 11.37
N VAL A 120 8.79 10.97 10.55
CA VAL A 120 8.26 10.53 9.24
C VAL A 120 7.89 9.05 9.30
N SER A 121 6.69 8.71 8.87
CA SER A 121 6.22 7.34 8.76
C SER A 121 5.63 7.05 7.38
N ASN A 122 5.79 5.84 6.90
CA ASN A 122 5.20 5.35 5.65
C ASN A 122 3.96 4.51 5.93
N LEU A 123 2.81 4.83 5.33
CA LEU A 123 1.58 4.06 5.49
C LEU A 123 1.74 2.67 4.86
N TYR A 124 1.65 1.62 5.69
CA TYR A 124 1.76 0.24 5.24
C TYR A 124 0.72 -0.10 4.18
N GLY A 125 1.19 -0.58 3.02
CA GLY A 125 0.33 -0.94 1.90
C GLY A 125 -0.38 0.24 1.24
N GLY A 126 -0.07 1.48 1.62
CA GLY A 126 -0.57 2.71 1.03
C GLY A 126 -2.10 2.82 1.01
N ILE A 127 -2.64 3.55 0.01
CA ILE A 127 -4.10 3.73 -0.12
C ILE A 127 -4.82 2.41 -0.43
N PHE A 128 -4.13 1.40 -1.01
CA PHE A 128 -4.75 0.10 -1.26
C PHE A 128 -5.09 -0.59 0.05
N ASN A 129 -4.14 -0.69 0.98
CA ASN A 129 -4.40 -1.29 2.29
C ASN A 129 -5.39 -0.46 3.11
N TRP A 130 -5.29 0.87 3.06
CA TRP A 130 -6.27 1.77 3.67
C TRP A 130 -7.70 1.43 3.21
N LYS A 131 -7.91 1.30 1.90
CA LYS A 131 -9.22 0.98 1.31
C LYS A 131 -9.63 -0.46 1.56
N ASN A 132 -8.70 -1.42 1.47
CA ASN A 132 -8.96 -2.84 1.76
C ASN A 132 -9.50 -3.06 3.18
N GLN A 133 -9.07 -2.23 4.14
CA GLN A 133 -9.59 -2.24 5.52
C GLN A 133 -10.91 -1.48 5.69
N GLY A 134 -11.55 -1.06 4.60
CA GLY A 134 -12.86 -0.40 4.62
C GLY A 134 -12.83 1.08 5.01
N ASN A 135 -11.65 1.71 5.03
CA ASN A 135 -11.55 3.13 5.34
C ASN A 135 -12.05 4.00 4.19
N THR A 136 -12.58 5.18 4.55
CA THR A 136 -13.11 6.15 3.58
C THR A 136 -11.99 6.84 2.83
N ILE A 137 -12.20 7.05 1.54
CA ILE A 137 -11.44 7.91 0.65
C ILE A 137 -12.38 8.90 -0.03
N ILE A 138 -11.84 10.00 -0.49
CA ILE A 138 -12.60 11.08 -1.14
C ILE A 138 -12.06 11.34 -2.55
N ASN A 139 -12.92 11.80 -3.45
CA ASN A 139 -12.54 12.23 -4.80
C ASN A 139 -12.12 13.71 -4.82
N LYS A 140 -11.75 14.22 -6.00
CA LYS A 140 -11.36 15.63 -6.21
C LYS A 140 -12.41 16.68 -5.78
N ASN A 141 -13.67 16.27 -5.59
CA ASN A 141 -14.76 17.13 -5.15
C ASN A 141 -15.02 17.00 -3.62
N ASN A 142 -14.11 16.36 -2.87
CA ASN A 142 -14.23 16.04 -1.45
C ASN A 142 -15.46 15.18 -1.11
N GLN A 143 -15.95 14.38 -2.07
CA GLN A 143 -17.04 13.45 -1.84
C GLN A 143 -16.52 12.03 -1.63
N PRO A 144 -17.11 11.25 -0.70
CA PRO A 144 -16.76 9.85 -0.53
C PRO A 144 -16.87 9.08 -1.85
N THR A 145 -15.91 8.18 -2.08
CA THR A 145 -15.88 7.33 -3.28
C THR A 145 -15.31 5.96 -2.96
N ASP A 146 -15.62 4.98 -3.79
CA ASP A 146 -15.00 3.66 -3.75
C ASP A 146 -13.97 3.45 -4.87
N SER A 147 -13.84 4.43 -5.77
CA SER A 147 -12.91 4.37 -6.90
C SER A 147 -11.47 4.62 -6.45
N VAL A 148 -10.55 3.74 -6.82
CA VAL A 148 -9.11 3.90 -6.58
C VAL A 148 -8.36 3.71 -7.89
N HIS A 149 -7.52 4.67 -8.24
CA HIS A 149 -6.59 4.50 -9.36
C HIS A 149 -5.51 3.48 -8.99
N THR A 150 -5.46 2.37 -9.71
CA THR A 150 -4.58 1.23 -9.39
C THR A 150 -3.31 1.20 -10.24
N TYR A 151 -2.92 2.34 -10.82
CA TYR A 151 -1.76 2.52 -11.70
C TYR A 151 -1.89 1.71 -13.00
N ASN A 152 -2.04 0.38 -12.92
CA ASN A 152 -2.31 -0.50 -14.05
C ASN A 152 -2.97 -1.81 -13.58
N LYS A 153 -3.34 -2.66 -14.56
CA LYS A 153 -4.02 -3.93 -14.32
C LYS A 153 -3.21 -4.88 -13.42
N ASN A 154 -1.88 -4.88 -13.51
CA ASN A 154 -1.04 -5.77 -12.69
C ASN A 154 -1.08 -5.41 -11.21
N TRP A 155 -1.15 -4.11 -10.88
CA TRP A 155 -1.26 -3.64 -9.51
C TRP A 155 -2.68 -3.77 -8.96
N SER A 156 -3.69 -3.75 -9.84
CA SER A 156 -5.10 -3.80 -9.43
C SER A 156 -5.48 -5.06 -8.64
N GLN A 157 -4.72 -6.15 -8.78
CA GLN A 157 -4.93 -7.38 -8.00
C GLN A 157 -4.76 -7.20 -6.48
N TRP A 158 -4.02 -6.17 -6.06
CA TRP A 158 -3.76 -5.87 -4.65
C TRP A 158 -4.81 -4.98 -3.99
N LEU A 159 -5.74 -4.44 -4.76
CA LEU A 159 -6.93 -3.77 -4.26
C LEU A 159 -8.09 -4.77 -4.20
N TYR A 160 -8.54 -5.13 -2.99
CA TYR A 160 -9.61 -6.13 -2.78
C TYR A 160 -10.96 -5.47 -2.55
N ASN A 161 -10.97 -4.26 -2.00
CA ASN A 161 -12.17 -3.52 -1.64
C ASN A 161 -12.14 -2.14 -2.31
N GLY A 162 -12.96 -2.00 -3.37
CA GLY A 162 -13.05 -0.75 -4.13
C GLY A 162 -13.20 -0.98 -5.63
N ILE A 163 -13.54 0.09 -6.33
CA ILE A 163 -13.66 0.14 -7.79
C ILE A 163 -12.29 0.48 -8.38
N LYS A 164 -11.75 -0.43 -9.18
CA LYS A 164 -10.43 -0.28 -9.78
C LYS A 164 -10.50 0.62 -11.00
N VAL A 165 -9.75 1.72 -10.97
CA VAL A 165 -9.56 2.63 -12.10
C VAL A 165 -8.11 2.51 -12.57
N TYR A 166 -7.90 2.38 -13.86
CA TYR A 166 -6.58 2.39 -14.53
C TYR A 166 -6.79 2.73 -16.00
N GLU A 167 -5.75 3.25 -16.62
CA GLU A 167 -5.74 3.50 -18.07
C GLU A 167 -5.50 2.21 -18.87
#